data_62666701ec520d1e9d47bd257ab2e7bb
#
_entry.id   62666701ec520d1e9d47bd257ab2e7bb
#
_cell.length_a   1.000
_cell.length_b   1.000
_cell.length_c   1.000
_cell.angle_alpha   90.00
_cell.angle_beta   90.00
_cell.angle_gamma   90.00
#
_symmetry.space_group_name_H-M   'P 1'
#
loop_
_entity.id
_entity.type
_entity.pdbx_description
1 polymer ?
#
loop_
_entity_poly.entity_id
_entity_poly.type
_entity_poly.pdbx_seq_one_letter_code
_entity_poly.pdbx_strand_id
1 'polypeptide(L)'
;MPRIEAFAVAHLPQLLQLVNLHLNAAIPGWALSEIALARHLERDDTQPITDPWVAERTTLCALEGYRVLAAVHLLRYGTEPEVGEAYRGTAEIGWFLARPDRSDAAAAVLTGADDQCRRWRIVDPRGWGPGLPAGPLWGVPDVWPHVANALRTAGYRPDPAIHQESLYGGWLPALPLPEISPIPGLIMRRTVETYETRLAAILDDAEVGHCDVQSDLARGGQSPALRGWAWLTDLQVKEAWRNLGVGSWLVRHAVAWLRLAGCDRVILAVADENEAAGAGRFYRRFGWEVLTRETHGWRR
;
A
#
# COMPACT_ATOMS: atom_id res chain seq x y z
N MET A 1 -0.15 16.15 29.11
CA MET A 1 -0.23 16.26 27.64
C MET A 1 1.02 15.64 27.02
N PRO A 2 0.93 14.89 25.95
CA PRO A 2 2.09 14.37 25.23
C PRO A 2 2.98 15.53 24.71
N ARG A 3 4.27 15.35 24.77
CA ARG A 3 5.25 16.30 24.24
C ARG A 3 5.47 16.05 22.75
N ILE A 4 5.43 17.06 21.94
CA ILE A 4 5.69 16.96 20.49
C ILE A 4 7.15 17.29 20.21
N GLU A 5 7.86 16.36 19.58
CA GLU A 5 9.26 16.53 19.18
C GLU A 5 9.47 16.06 17.73
N ALA A 6 10.46 16.65 17.08
CA ALA A 6 10.99 16.09 15.85
C ALA A 6 11.60 14.70 16.14
N PHE A 7 11.44 13.80 15.20
CA PHE A 7 12.05 12.46 15.28
C PHE A 7 13.57 12.57 15.53
N ALA A 8 14.03 11.76 16.45
CA ALA A 8 15.45 11.50 16.66
C ALA A 8 15.70 9.99 16.62
N VAL A 9 16.91 9.57 16.30
CA VAL A 9 17.27 8.13 16.19
C VAL A 9 16.91 7.36 17.46
N ALA A 10 16.98 7.98 18.63
CA ALA A 10 16.55 7.38 19.91
C ALA A 10 15.05 6.98 19.93
N HIS A 11 14.21 7.59 19.08
CA HIS A 11 12.80 7.26 18.97
C HIS A 11 12.51 6.05 18.07
N LEU A 12 13.50 5.64 17.24
CA LEU A 12 13.31 4.64 16.20
C LEU A 12 12.72 3.31 16.71
N PRO A 13 13.19 2.70 17.81
CA PRO A 13 12.59 1.45 18.29
C PRO A 13 11.13 1.57 18.71
N GLN A 14 10.74 2.71 19.31
CA GLN A 14 9.37 2.97 19.73
C GLN A 14 8.46 3.30 18.54
N LEU A 15 8.98 4.04 17.57
CA LEU A 15 8.29 4.34 16.33
C LEU A 15 8.04 3.05 15.53
N LEU A 16 9.04 2.16 15.44
CA LEU A 16 8.91 0.86 14.81
C LEU A 16 7.81 0.02 15.45
N GLN A 17 7.70 0.02 16.79
CA GLN A 17 6.61 -0.66 17.48
C GLN A 17 5.24 -0.10 17.10
N LEU A 18 5.11 1.23 16.97
CA LEU A 18 3.87 1.89 16.56
C LEU A 18 3.51 1.50 15.11
N VAL A 19 4.48 1.57 14.19
CA VAL A 19 4.30 1.20 12.78
C VAL A 19 3.89 -0.27 12.67
N ASN A 20 4.61 -1.18 13.30
CA ASN A 20 4.36 -2.62 13.21
C ASN A 20 3.03 -3.04 13.87
N LEU A 21 2.57 -2.32 14.90
CA LEU A 21 1.24 -2.50 15.46
C LEU A 21 0.15 -2.33 14.38
N HIS A 22 0.28 -1.29 13.56
CA HIS A 22 -0.69 -0.95 12.51
C HIS A 22 -0.57 -1.88 11.31
N LEU A 23 0.66 -2.16 10.84
CA LEU A 23 0.90 -3.07 9.73
C LEU A 23 0.34 -4.46 10.00
N ASN A 24 0.64 -5.02 11.17
CA ASN A 24 0.14 -6.34 11.54
C ASN A 24 -1.38 -6.40 11.72
N ALA A 25 -2.02 -5.29 12.08
CA ALA A 25 -3.48 -5.21 12.17
C ALA A 25 -4.15 -5.24 10.78
N ALA A 26 -3.51 -4.66 9.76
CA ALA A 26 -4.03 -4.63 8.39
C ALA A 26 -3.68 -5.92 7.61
N ILE A 27 -2.44 -6.39 7.75
CA ILE A 27 -1.96 -7.62 7.09
C ILE A 27 -1.30 -8.48 8.17
N PRO A 28 -1.98 -9.54 8.65
CA PRO A 28 -1.47 -10.38 9.72
C PRO A 28 -0.07 -10.94 9.44
N GLY A 29 0.86 -10.70 10.36
CA GLY A 29 2.24 -11.11 10.25
C GLY A 29 3.15 -10.12 9.51
N TRP A 30 2.63 -9.01 8.99
CA TRP A 30 3.47 -8.01 8.37
C TRP A 30 4.13 -7.10 9.41
N ALA A 31 5.43 -6.91 9.25
CA ALA A 31 6.24 -5.99 10.05
C ALA A 31 7.44 -5.49 9.23
N LEU A 32 7.83 -4.25 9.45
CA LEU A 32 9.07 -3.69 8.93
C LEU A 32 10.24 -4.02 9.86
N SER A 33 11.44 -4.05 9.28
CA SER A 33 12.68 -3.99 10.03
C SER A 33 13.01 -2.54 10.43
N GLU A 34 13.86 -2.39 11.45
CA GLU A 34 14.36 -1.07 11.87
C GLU A 34 15.08 -0.34 10.72
N ILE A 35 15.88 -1.07 9.95
CA ILE A 35 16.59 -0.55 8.78
C ILE A 35 15.62 -0.04 7.71
N ALA A 36 14.56 -0.80 7.43
CA ALA A 36 13.56 -0.41 6.43
C ALA A 36 12.81 0.86 6.86
N LEU A 37 12.41 0.96 8.12
CA LEU A 37 11.77 2.16 8.64
C LEU A 37 12.72 3.36 8.63
N ALA A 38 13.96 3.22 9.14
CA ALA A 38 14.94 4.30 9.16
C ALA A 38 15.18 4.85 7.74
N ARG A 39 15.37 3.96 6.77
CA ARG A 39 15.59 4.33 5.37
C ARG A 39 14.37 5.08 4.79
N HIS A 40 13.17 4.63 5.07
CA HIS A 40 11.96 5.31 4.59
C HIS A 40 11.79 6.73 5.16
N LEU A 41 12.20 6.97 6.41
CA LEU A 41 12.16 8.32 6.98
C LEU A 41 13.10 9.31 6.26
N GLU A 42 14.14 8.80 5.61
CA GLU A 42 15.11 9.59 4.86
C GLU A 42 14.79 9.64 3.36
N ARG A 43 14.27 8.53 2.81
CA ARG A 43 14.02 8.38 1.38
C ARG A 43 12.99 7.28 1.12
N ASP A 44 12.12 7.49 0.14
CA ASP A 44 11.17 6.48 -0.31
C ASP A 44 11.56 5.90 -1.68
N ASP A 45 12.33 4.83 -1.68
CA ASP A 45 12.75 4.14 -2.91
C ASP A 45 11.58 3.48 -3.67
N THR A 46 10.40 3.40 -3.08
CA THR A 46 9.19 2.89 -3.75
C THR A 46 8.53 3.95 -4.61
N GLN A 47 8.93 5.22 -4.46
CA GLN A 47 8.43 6.38 -5.19
C GLN A 47 9.53 7.03 -6.07
N PRO A 48 10.11 6.32 -7.05
CA PRO A 48 11.30 6.79 -7.76
C PRO A 48 11.07 8.07 -8.56
N ILE A 49 9.81 8.42 -8.85
CA ILE A 49 9.46 9.64 -9.58
C ILE A 49 9.26 10.82 -8.63
N THR A 50 8.50 10.64 -7.56
CA THR A 50 8.10 11.74 -6.66
C THR A 50 9.07 11.97 -5.52
N ASP A 51 9.81 10.94 -5.09
CA ASP A 51 10.79 11.06 -4.02
C ASP A 51 11.90 12.11 -4.30
N PRO A 52 12.45 12.23 -5.52
CA PRO A 52 13.41 13.28 -5.86
C PRO A 52 12.83 14.71 -5.81
N TRP A 53 11.50 14.86 -5.83
CA TRP A 53 10.83 16.16 -5.72
C TRP A 53 10.69 16.66 -4.27
N VAL A 54 10.96 15.79 -3.29
CA VAL A 54 10.85 16.12 -1.86
C VAL A 54 12.05 16.94 -1.43
N ALA A 55 11.83 18.22 -1.14
CA ALA A 55 12.85 19.14 -0.68
C ALA A 55 13.13 19.04 0.83
N GLU A 56 12.14 18.61 1.62
CA GLU A 56 12.28 18.46 3.07
C GLU A 56 11.34 17.39 3.61
N ARG A 57 11.84 16.57 4.54
CA ARG A 57 11.07 15.58 5.30
C ARG A 57 11.12 15.89 6.77
N THR A 58 9.98 15.75 7.44
CA THR A 58 9.91 15.94 8.89
C THR A 58 9.00 14.90 9.49
N THR A 59 9.50 14.14 10.44
CA THR A 59 8.66 13.25 11.26
C THR A 59 8.50 13.86 12.64
N LEU A 60 7.26 14.06 13.08
CA LEU A 60 6.94 14.51 14.42
C LEU A 60 6.41 13.34 15.24
N CYS A 61 6.86 13.25 16.51
CA CYS A 61 6.44 12.23 17.47
C CYS A 61 5.75 12.88 18.66
N ALA A 62 4.63 12.34 19.06
CA ALA A 62 4.00 12.64 20.36
C ALA A 62 4.50 11.64 21.41
N LEU A 63 5.18 12.15 22.43
CA LEU A 63 5.90 11.35 23.42
C LEU A 63 5.29 11.46 24.81
N GLU A 64 5.28 10.32 25.51
CA GLU A 64 5.07 10.26 26.97
C GLU A 64 6.25 9.50 27.58
N GLY A 65 7.13 10.24 28.26
CA GLY A 65 8.45 9.72 28.60
C GLY A 65 9.24 9.36 27.35
N TYR A 66 9.63 8.10 27.23
CA TYR A 66 10.33 7.56 26.04
C TYR A 66 9.39 6.88 25.03
N ARG A 67 8.09 6.79 25.31
CA ARG A 67 7.14 6.05 24.49
C ARG A 67 6.57 6.94 23.40
N VAL A 68 6.65 6.50 22.16
CA VAL A 68 5.96 7.11 21.01
C VAL A 68 4.50 6.67 21.04
N LEU A 69 3.60 7.64 21.17
CA LEU A 69 2.15 7.43 21.23
C LEU A 69 1.45 7.70 19.91
N ALA A 70 1.96 8.69 19.16
CA ALA A 70 1.53 9.02 17.81
C ALA A 70 2.71 9.59 17.04
N ALA A 71 2.65 9.49 15.72
CA ALA A 71 3.63 10.09 14.83
C ALA A 71 3.00 10.50 13.51
N VAL A 72 3.55 11.53 12.87
CA VAL A 72 3.21 11.99 11.54
C VAL A 72 4.47 12.23 10.73
N HIS A 73 4.49 11.78 9.50
CA HIS A 73 5.56 12.02 8.54
C HIS A 73 5.08 12.99 7.47
N LEU A 74 5.80 14.09 7.32
CA LEU A 74 5.47 15.20 6.44
C LEU A 74 6.51 15.33 5.34
N LEU A 75 6.04 15.54 4.13
CA LEU A 75 6.85 15.79 2.95
C LEU A 75 6.56 17.20 2.45
N ARG A 76 7.60 18.01 2.18
CA ARG A 76 7.51 19.28 1.49
C ARG A 76 8.18 19.15 0.13
N TYR A 77 7.43 19.43 -0.91
CA TYR A 77 7.92 19.37 -2.28
C TYR A 77 8.60 20.69 -2.69
N GLY A 78 9.57 20.58 -3.57
CA GLY A 78 10.30 21.72 -4.14
C GLY A 78 9.43 22.60 -5.01
N THR A 79 10.04 23.71 -5.44
CA THR A 79 9.40 24.71 -6.35
C THR A 79 10.02 24.72 -7.74
N GLU A 80 11.02 23.86 -7.96
CA GLU A 80 11.80 23.76 -9.19
C GLU A 80 10.92 23.26 -10.35
N PRO A 81 11.25 23.60 -11.62
CA PRO A 81 10.47 23.20 -12.80
C PRO A 81 10.34 21.67 -12.96
N GLU A 82 11.31 20.90 -12.47
CA GLU A 82 11.35 19.42 -12.52
C GLU A 82 10.31 18.78 -11.61
N VAL A 83 9.83 19.50 -10.60
CA VAL A 83 8.76 19.06 -9.72
C VAL A 83 7.43 19.09 -10.50
N GLY A 84 6.72 17.98 -10.49
CA GLY A 84 5.41 17.89 -11.14
C GLY A 84 4.46 18.98 -10.68
N GLU A 85 3.74 19.60 -11.62
CA GLU A 85 2.92 20.79 -11.38
C GLU A 85 1.97 20.65 -10.18
N ALA A 86 1.36 19.47 -10.04
CA ALA A 86 0.45 19.16 -8.94
C ALA A 86 1.12 19.11 -7.56
N TYR A 87 2.43 18.92 -7.49
CA TYR A 87 3.20 18.82 -6.24
C TYR A 87 3.97 20.10 -5.92
N ARG A 88 4.25 20.95 -6.91
CA ARG A 88 5.15 22.08 -6.81
C ARG A 88 4.75 23.04 -5.69
N GLY A 89 5.67 23.23 -4.72
CA GLY A 89 5.45 24.10 -3.58
C GLY A 89 4.37 23.65 -2.61
N THR A 90 3.96 22.39 -2.65
CA THR A 90 2.96 21.81 -1.74
C THR A 90 3.62 21.02 -0.61
N ALA A 91 2.83 20.59 0.36
CA ALA A 91 3.21 19.58 1.35
C ALA A 91 2.19 18.45 1.40
N GLU A 92 2.63 17.33 1.95
CA GLU A 92 1.84 16.12 2.08
C GLU A 92 2.03 15.51 3.46
N ILE A 93 0.95 14.97 4.03
CA ILE A 93 1.04 14.01 5.11
C ILE A 93 1.31 12.65 4.46
N GLY A 94 2.58 12.24 4.42
CA GLY A 94 2.97 10.95 3.86
C GLY A 94 2.31 9.80 4.63
N TRP A 95 2.32 9.87 5.97
CA TRP A 95 1.56 8.97 6.83
C TRP A 95 1.35 9.57 8.22
N PHE A 96 0.30 9.09 8.90
CA PHE A 96 -0.04 9.42 10.28
C PHE A 96 -0.51 8.17 11.03
N LEU A 97 0.02 7.96 12.22
CA LEU A 97 -0.35 6.85 13.11
C LEU A 97 -0.50 7.33 14.55
N ALA A 98 -1.40 6.70 15.27
CA ALA A 98 -1.58 6.93 16.71
C ALA A 98 -1.97 5.62 17.40
N ARG A 99 -1.63 5.46 18.67
CA ARG A 99 -2.15 4.32 19.46
C ARG A 99 -3.66 4.44 19.61
N PRO A 100 -4.41 3.33 19.54
CA PRO A 100 -5.89 3.37 19.54
C PRO A 100 -6.52 4.08 20.76
N ASP A 101 -5.86 4.01 21.90
CA ASP A 101 -6.31 4.56 23.20
C ASP A 101 -5.80 6.00 23.48
N ARG A 102 -5.13 6.64 22.52
CA ARG A 102 -4.41 7.91 22.71
C ARG A 102 -4.86 8.99 21.71
N SER A 103 -6.15 9.32 21.74
CA SER A 103 -6.70 10.42 20.93
C SER A 103 -6.10 11.79 21.26
N ASP A 104 -5.64 11.99 22.50
CA ASP A 104 -4.91 13.17 22.94
C ASP A 104 -3.58 13.34 22.19
N ALA A 105 -2.83 12.24 22.05
CA ALA A 105 -1.57 12.23 21.32
C ALA A 105 -1.78 12.40 19.79
N ALA A 106 -2.84 11.78 19.25
CA ALA A 106 -3.24 11.95 17.86
C ALA A 106 -3.55 13.42 17.53
N ALA A 107 -4.38 14.07 18.36
CA ALA A 107 -4.70 15.49 18.17
C ALA A 107 -3.46 16.39 18.30
N ALA A 108 -2.61 16.13 19.29
CA ALA A 108 -1.41 16.92 19.52
C ALA A 108 -0.42 16.84 18.34
N VAL A 109 -0.19 15.64 17.79
CA VAL A 109 0.76 15.49 16.67
C VAL A 109 0.22 16.07 15.37
N LEU A 110 -1.10 15.99 15.11
CA LEU A 110 -1.73 16.63 13.93
C LEU A 110 -1.70 18.16 14.07
N THR A 111 -1.88 18.72 15.28
CA THR A 111 -1.66 20.15 15.50
C THR A 111 -0.21 20.55 15.22
N GLY A 112 0.75 19.72 15.67
CA GLY A 112 2.16 19.93 15.37
C GLY A 112 2.48 19.87 13.87
N ALA A 113 1.79 18.99 13.11
CA ALA A 113 1.87 18.93 11.67
C ALA A 113 1.40 20.24 11.00
N ASP A 114 0.27 20.78 11.45
CA ASP A 114 -0.24 22.07 10.98
C ASP A 114 0.74 23.20 11.26
N ASP A 115 1.34 23.22 12.45
CA ASP A 115 2.35 24.23 12.81
C ASP A 115 3.59 24.10 11.92
N GLN A 116 4.01 22.88 11.58
CA GLN A 116 5.12 22.66 10.66
C GLN A 116 4.79 23.13 9.24
N CYS A 117 3.59 22.83 8.74
CA CYS A 117 3.14 23.32 7.42
C CYS A 117 3.08 24.85 7.37
N ARG A 118 2.61 25.52 8.44
CA ARG A 118 2.63 26.99 8.53
C ARG A 118 4.06 27.56 8.49
N ARG A 119 5.05 26.90 9.12
CA ARG A 119 6.48 27.28 9.02
C ARG A 119 6.97 27.18 7.58
N TRP A 120 6.49 26.18 6.83
CA TRP A 120 6.75 26.03 5.40
C TRP A 120 5.94 26.99 4.52
N ARG A 121 5.04 27.79 5.12
CA ARG A 121 4.09 28.70 4.46
C ARG A 121 3.08 27.96 3.58
N ILE A 122 2.73 26.75 3.97
CA ILE A 122 1.73 25.91 3.29
C ILE A 122 0.48 25.89 4.14
N VAL A 123 -0.66 26.32 3.55
CA VAL A 123 -1.93 26.47 4.28
C VAL A 123 -2.71 25.16 4.32
N ASP A 124 -2.61 24.36 3.27
CA ASP A 124 -3.40 23.15 3.10
C ASP A 124 -2.50 21.99 2.64
N PRO A 125 -1.94 21.22 3.58
CA PRO A 125 -1.16 20.03 3.22
C PRO A 125 -2.09 18.98 2.62
N ARG A 126 -1.68 18.38 1.52
CA ARG A 126 -2.39 17.27 0.94
C ARG A 126 -2.21 16.04 1.83
N GLY A 127 -3.31 15.36 2.11
CA GLY A 127 -3.28 14.02 2.68
C GLY A 127 -3.62 13.02 1.56
N TRP A 128 -2.65 12.57 0.81
CA TRP A 128 -2.84 11.62 -0.29
C TRP A 128 -3.04 10.18 0.16
N GLY A 129 -3.38 9.96 1.31
CA GLY A 129 -3.45 8.69 1.94
C GLY A 129 -2.22 8.55 2.84
N PRO A 130 -2.44 8.44 4.14
CA PRO A 130 -1.37 8.14 5.08
C PRO A 130 -0.94 6.69 4.87
N GLY A 131 -0.35 6.43 3.69
CA GLY A 131 0.26 5.16 3.35
C GLY A 131 1.47 4.92 4.22
N LEU A 132 1.57 3.72 4.77
CA LEU A 132 2.78 3.32 5.46
C LEU A 132 3.87 2.90 4.46
N PRO A 133 5.15 3.09 4.85
CA PRO A 133 6.28 2.75 4.01
C PRO A 133 6.27 1.29 3.56
N ALA A 134 6.61 1.12 2.29
CA ALA A 134 6.97 -0.16 1.68
C ALA A 134 5.91 -1.26 1.81
N GLY A 135 4.74 -1.07 1.22
CA GLY A 135 3.76 -2.14 1.19
C GLY A 135 2.53 -1.81 0.36
N PRO A 136 1.58 -2.70 0.34
CA PRO A 136 0.36 -2.55 -0.42
C PRO A 136 -0.68 -1.63 0.24
N LEU A 137 -0.34 -0.90 1.30
CA LEU A 137 -1.23 0.04 1.99
C LEU A 137 -0.96 1.46 1.52
N TRP A 138 -1.91 2.02 0.76
CA TRP A 138 -1.85 3.37 0.17
C TRP A 138 -2.84 4.33 0.79
N GLY A 139 -3.77 3.82 1.60
CA GLY A 139 -4.82 4.56 2.26
C GLY A 139 -4.88 4.31 3.77
N VAL A 140 -5.95 4.77 4.39
CA VAL A 140 -6.26 4.47 5.80
C VAL A 140 -7.12 3.21 5.84
N PRO A 141 -6.58 2.08 6.33
CA PRO A 141 -7.33 0.85 6.52
C PRO A 141 -8.54 1.01 7.47
N ASP A 142 -9.64 0.37 7.17
CA ASP A 142 -10.85 0.37 8.01
C ASP A 142 -10.63 -0.28 9.38
N VAL A 143 -9.61 -1.14 9.48
CA VAL A 143 -9.13 -1.72 10.75
C VAL A 143 -8.37 -0.71 11.64
N TRP A 144 -8.15 0.53 11.17
CA TRP A 144 -7.59 1.65 11.95
C TRP A 144 -8.62 2.77 12.19
N PRO A 145 -9.79 2.49 12.81
CA PRO A 145 -10.86 3.49 12.99
C PRO A 145 -10.40 4.70 13.81
N HIS A 146 -9.45 4.53 14.72
CA HIS A 146 -8.88 5.60 15.53
C HIS A 146 -8.08 6.60 14.69
N VAL A 147 -7.34 6.14 13.65
CA VAL A 147 -6.61 6.99 12.71
C VAL A 147 -7.60 7.80 11.88
N ALA A 148 -8.58 7.13 11.26
CA ALA A 148 -9.63 7.79 10.48
C ALA A 148 -10.42 8.82 11.32
N ASN A 149 -10.75 8.51 12.57
CA ASN A 149 -11.45 9.42 13.47
C ASN A 149 -10.60 10.64 13.84
N ALA A 150 -9.30 10.45 14.11
CA ALA A 150 -8.39 11.56 14.39
C ALA A 150 -8.26 12.51 13.21
N LEU A 151 -8.12 11.97 11.98
CA LEU A 151 -8.10 12.78 10.76
C LEU A 151 -9.41 13.56 10.60
N ARG A 152 -10.59 12.92 10.77
CA ARG A 152 -11.88 13.61 10.69
C ARG A 152 -12.01 14.72 11.73
N THR A 153 -11.54 14.49 12.96
CA THR A 153 -11.55 15.48 14.04
C THR A 153 -10.64 16.67 13.73
N ALA A 154 -9.52 16.44 13.05
CA ALA A 154 -8.61 17.47 12.55
C ALA A 154 -9.11 18.19 11.28
N GLY A 155 -10.31 17.85 10.79
CA GLY A 155 -10.93 18.51 9.64
C GLY A 155 -10.69 17.83 8.29
N TYR A 156 -9.92 16.76 8.23
CA TYR A 156 -9.70 16.02 6.98
C TYR A 156 -10.91 15.16 6.61
N ARG A 157 -11.17 15.04 5.33
CA ARG A 157 -12.23 14.20 4.75
C ARG A 157 -11.68 13.43 3.56
N PRO A 158 -12.14 12.20 3.32
CA PRO A 158 -11.82 11.49 2.08
C PRO A 158 -12.29 12.28 0.86
N ASP A 159 -11.48 12.30 -0.18
CA ASP A 159 -11.89 12.87 -1.47
C ASP A 159 -12.80 11.88 -2.20
N PRO A 160 -14.06 12.21 -2.46
CA PRO A 160 -14.98 11.31 -3.16
C PRO A 160 -14.59 11.05 -4.62
N ALA A 161 -13.68 11.84 -5.21
CA ALA A 161 -13.17 11.63 -6.55
C ALA A 161 -12.03 10.60 -6.61
N ILE A 162 -11.51 10.17 -5.46
CA ILE A 162 -10.43 9.18 -5.39
C ILE A 162 -11.02 7.81 -5.08
N HIS A 163 -10.63 6.81 -5.88
CA HIS A 163 -11.08 5.44 -5.68
C HIS A 163 -10.69 4.91 -4.30
N GLN A 164 -11.61 4.15 -3.73
CA GLN A 164 -11.34 3.35 -2.54
C GLN A 164 -10.96 1.94 -2.99
N GLU A 165 -10.22 1.22 -2.16
CA GLU A 165 -9.73 -0.11 -2.52
C GLU A 165 -9.99 -1.12 -1.42
N SER A 166 -10.26 -2.37 -1.82
CA SER A 166 -10.28 -3.53 -0.95
C SER A 166 -9.00 -4.33 -1.14
N LEU A 167 -8.22 -4.50 -0.07
CA LEU A 167 -7.08 -5.38 -0.07
C LEU A 167 -7.53 -6.80 0.22
N TYR A 168 -7.35 -7.68 -0.75
CA TYR A 168 -7.58 -9.11 -0.62
C TYR A 168 -6.29 -9.84 -0.31
N GLY A 169 -6.39 -10.93 0.43
CA GLY A 169 -5.26 -11.81 0.68
C GLY A 169 -5.68 -13.19 1.13
N GLY A 170 -4.72 -14.11 1.10
CA GLY A 170 -4.95 -15.48 1.53
C GLY A 170 -3.83 -16.42 1.12
N TRP A 171 -4.04 -17.70 1.43
CA TRP A 171 -3.12 -18.75 1.02
C TRP A 171 -3.23 -19.01 -0.48
N LEU A 172 -2.10 -19.30 -1.12
CA LEU A 172 -2.08 -19.77 -2.49
C LEU A 172 -2.60 -21.22 -2.50
N PRO A 173 -3.76 -21.49 -3.15
CA PRO A 173 -4.34 -22.80 -3.14
C PRO A 173 -3.44 -23.81 -3.88
N ALA A 174 -3.43 -25.06 -3.43
CA ALA A 174 -2.78 -26.15 -4.13
C ALA A 174 -3.66 -26.61 -5.30
N LEU A 175 -3.80 -25.75 -6.30
CA LEU A 175 -4.57 -26.06 -7.50
C LEU A 175 -3.68 -26.81 -8.50
N PRO A 176 -4.17 -27.89 -9.13
CA PRO A 176 -3.46 -28.46 -10.27
C PRO A 176 -3.39 -27.41 -11.39
N LEU A 177 -2.27 -27.43 -12.12
CA LEU A 177 -2.19 -26.66 -13.36
C LEU A 177 -3.36 -27.07 -14.27
N PRO A 178 -4.00 -26.12 -14.95
CA PRO A 178 -5.04 -26.44 -15.89
C PRO A 178 -4.41 -27.23 -17.06
N GLU A 179 -4.77 -28.50 -17.19
CA GLU A 179 -4.28 -29.37 -18.28
C GLU A 179 -4.80 -28.93 -19.65
N ILE A 180 -5.96 -28.29 -19.66
CA ILE A 180 -6.64 -27.85 -20.90
C ILE A 180 -6.91 -26.35 -20.80
N SER A 181 -6.58 -25.62 -21.87
CA SER A 181 -6.95 -24.21 -21.95
C SER A 181 -8.46 -24.06 -22.13
N PRO A 182 -9.06 -22.97 -21.60
CA PRO A 182 -10.50 -22.77 -21.70
C PRO A 182 -10.99 -22.48 -23.14
N ILE A 183 -10.07 -22.15 -24.03
CA ILE A 183 -10.35 -21.83 -25.44
C ILE A 183 -9.34 -22.61 -26.29
N PRO A 184 -9.79 -23.33 -27.34
CA PRO A 184 -8.90 -24.02 -28.26
C PRO A 184 -7.84 -23.05 -28.86
N GLY A 185 -6.59 -23.44 -28.88
CA GLY A 185 -5.50 -22.63 -29.43
C GLY A 185 -4.95 -21.56 -28.46
N LEU A 186 -5.57 -21.33 -27.29
CA LEU A 186 -5.04 -20.40 -26.28
C LEU A 186 -3.75 -20.96 -25.67
N ILE A 187 -2.68 -20.18 -25.70
CA ILE A 187 -1.37 -20.53 -25.12
C ILE A 187 -0.97 -19.55 -24.04
N MET A 188 -0.12 -20.01 -23.11
CA MET A 188 0.48 -19.18 -22.06
C MET A 188 1.86 -18.70 -22.52
N ARG A 189 2.07 -17.39 -22.53
CA ARG A 189 3.38 -16.76 -22.65
C ARG A 189 3.78 -16.16 -21.32
N ARG A 190 4.98 -16.47 -20.85
CA ARG A 190 5.53 -15.90 -19.61
C ARG A 190 6.72 -15.02 -19.94
N THR A 191 6.71 -13.79 -19.42
CA THR A 191 7.83 -12.84 -19.50
C THR A 191 8.23 -12.48 -18.08
N VAL A 192 9.51 -12.69 -17.76
CA VAL A 192 10.09 -12.32 -16.44
C VAL A 192 10.81 -11.00 -16.61
N GLU A 193 10.41 -10.02 -15.83
CA GLU A 193 11.01 -8.69 -15.75
C GLU A 193 11.74 -8.54 -14.39
N THR A 194 12.39 -7.39 -14.18
CA THR A 194 13.22 -7.16 -12.98
C THR A 194 12.45 -7.33 -11.67
N TYR A 195 11.19 -6.90 -11.63
CA TYR A 195 10.38 -6.91 -10.39
C TYR A 195 9.07 -7.69 -10.54
N GLU A 196 8.71 -8.09 -11.74
CA GLU A 196 7.40 -8.61 -12.06
C GLU A 196 7.50 -9.75 -13.08
N THR A 197 6.53 -10.64 -13.03
CA THR A 197 6.36 -11.69 -14.05
C THR A 197 4.98 -11.52 -14.67
N ARG A 198 4.96 -11.28 -15.97
CA ARG A 198 3.73 -11.27 -16.77
C ARG A 198 3.41 -12.66 -17.29
N LEU A 199 2.19 -13.10 -17.06
CA LEU A 199 1.59 -14.31 -17.60
C LEU A 199 0.49 -13.88 -18.59
N ALA A 200 0.78 -13.97 -19.88
CA ALA A 200 -0.11 -13.53 -20.95
C ALA A 200 -0.83 -14.70 -21.62
N ALA A 201 -2.13 -14.58 -21.77
CA ALA A 201 -2.96 -15.48 -22.57
C ALA A 201 -2.94 -15.01 -24.03
N ILE A 202 -2.39 -15.83 -24.92
CA ILE A 202 -2.20 -15.52 -26.33
C ILE A 202 -3.09 -16.42 -27.18
N LEU A 203 -3.87 -15.84 -28.10
CA LEU A 203 -4.66 -16.54 -29.09
C LEU A 203 -4.42 -15.89 -30.45
N ASP A 204 -4.07 -16.68 -31.46
CA ASP A 204 -3.77 -16.21 -32.81
C ASP A 204 -2.77 -15.03 -32.81
N ASP A 205 -1.66 -15.20 -32.09
CA ASP A 205 -0.60 -14.21 -31.84
C ASP A 205 -1.04 -12.91 -31.14
N ALA A 206 -2.29 -12.78 -30.73
CA ALA A 206 -2.79 -11.63 -30.02
C ALA A 206 -2.93 -11.93 -28.50
N GLU A 207 -2.54 -10.98 -27.65
CA GLU A 207 -2.81 -11.05 -26.23
C GLU A 207 -4.31 -10.78 -25.97
N VAL A 208 -4.98 -11.74 -25.33
CA VAL A 208 -6.40 -11.66 -24.96
C VAL A 208 -6.62 -11.39 -23.48
N GLY A 209 -5.57 -11.51 -22.67
CA GLY A 209 -5.54 -11.16 -21.27
C GLY A 209 -4.18 -11.45 -20.63
N HIS A 210 -3.94 -10.92 -19.44
CA HIS A 210 -2.71 -11.17 -18.68
C HIS A 210 -2.97 -11.18 -17.17
N CYS A 211 -2.01 -11.70 -16.44
CA CYS A 211 -1.90 -11.63 -14.99
C CYS A 211 -0.45 -11.29 -14.63
N ASP A 212 -0.25 -10.17 -13.95
CA ASP A 212 1.05 -9.71 -13.51
C ASP A 212 1.24 -10.02 -12.02
N VAL A 213 2.41 -10.56 -11.67
CA VAL A 213 2.69 -10.99 -10.30
C VAL A 213 4.11 -10.65 -9.87
N GLN A 214 4.27 -10.30 -8.60
CA GLN A 214 5.55 -10.13 -7.91
C GLN A 214 5.72 -11.24 -6.88
N SER A 215 6.85 -11.94 -6.91
CA SER A 215 7.12 -13.10 -6.07
C SER A 215 7.99 -12.81 -4.83
N ASP A 216 8.51 -11.60 -4.70
CA ASP A 216 9.37 -11.21 -3.57
C ASP A 216 8.92 -9.91 -2.92
N LEU A 217 7.93 -10.00 -2.04
CA LEU A 217 7.53 -8.86 -1.22
C LEU A 217 8.48 -8.61 -0.04
N ALA A 218 9.34 -9.56 0.29
CA ALA A 218 10.39 -9.36 1.30
C ALA A 218 11.52 -8.43 0.79
N ARG A 219 11.61 -8.20 -0.52
CA ARG A 219 12.55 -7.27 -1.18
C ARG A 219 13.96 -7.34 -0.63
N GLY A 220 14.57 -8.52 -0.73
CA GLY A 220 15.95 -8.73 -0.27
C GLY A 220 16.15 -8.53 1.23
N GLY A 221 15.10 -8.71 2.05
CA GLY A 221 15.17 -8.59 3.51
C GLY A 221 14.71 -7.24 4.08
N GLN A 222 14.23 -6.30 3.26
CA GLN A 222 13.66 -5.03 3.75
C GLN A 222 12.39 -5.28 4.59
N SER A 223 11.57 -6.26 4.18
CA SER A 223 10.36 -6.67 4.90
C SER A 223 10.36 -8.20 5.13
N PRO A 224 11.22 -8.72 6.02
CA PRO A 224 11.42 -10.17 6.17
C PRO A 224 10.14 -10.91 6.58
N ALA A 225 9.18 -10.24 7.22
CA ALA A 225 7.89 -10.79 7.57
C ALA A 225 6.99 -11.06 6.35
N LEU A 226 7.28 -10.46 5.19
CA LEU A 226 6.60 -10.72 3.92
C LEU A 226 7.24 -11.86 3.10
N ARG A 227 8.18 -12.61 3.69
CA ARG A 227 8.71 -13.81 3.03
C ARG A 227 7.58 -14.80 2.77
N GLY A 228 7.55 -15.32 1.55
CA GLY A 228 6.49 -16.21 1.09
C GLY A 228 5.21 -15.51 0.64
N TRP A 229 5.14 -14.19 0.74
CA TRP A 229 4.05 -13.41 0.18
C TRP A 229 4.35 -12.99 -1.25
N ALA A 230 3.33 -13.04 -2.08
CA ALA A 230 3.34 -12.53 -3.45
C ALA A 230 2.30 -11.42 -3.62
N TRP A 231 2.49 -10.57 -4.61
CA TRP A 231 1.50 -9.60 -5.04
C TRP A 231 0.99 -9.97 -6.44
N LEU A 232 -0.32 -10.05 -6.59
CA LEU A 232 -0.96 -10.04 -7.89
C LEU A 232 -1.25 -8.57 -8.21
N THR A 233 -0.43 -7.99 -9.08
CA THR A 233 -0.42 -6.55 -9.35
C THR A 233 -1.46 -6.15 -10.37
N ASP A 234 -1.74 -7.02 -11.36
CA ASP A 234 -2.79 -6.79 -12.35
C ASP A 234 -3.39 -8.13 -12.84
N LEU A 235 -4.68 -8.09 -13.16
CA LEU A 235 -5.37 -9.15 -13.86
C LEU A 235 -6.36 -8.55 -14.85
N GLN A 236 -6.05 -8.64 -16.12
CA GLN A 236 -6.89 -8.12 -17.17
C GLN A 236 -7.29 -9.20 -18.17
N VAL A 237 -8.55 -9.22 -18.58
CA VAL A 237 -9.06 -10.00 -19.70
C VAL A 237 -9.84 -9.07 -20.60
N LYS A 238 -9.48 -9.04 -21.90
CA LYS A 238 -10.20 -8.24 -22.90
C LYS A 238 -11.68 -8.61 -22.92
N GLU A 239 -12.54 -7.64 -23.09
CA GLU A 239 -14.00 -7.77 -22.95
C GLU A 239 -14.58 -8.94 -23.75
N ALA A 240 -14.18 -9.08 -25.00
CA ALA A 240 -14.62 -10.17 -25.89
C ALA A 240 -14.31 -11.58 -25.37
N TRP A 241 -13.36 -11.70 -24.41
CA TRP A 241 -12.86 -12.97 -23.88
C TRP A 241 -13.22 -13.18 -22.40
N ARG A 242 -14.01 -12.26 -21.82
CA ARG A 242 -14.52 -12.40 -20.45
C ARG A 242 -15.58 -13.52 -20.38
N ASN A 243 -15.74 -14.07 -19.18
CA ASN A 243 -16.69 -15.16 -18.89
C ASN A 243 -16.43 -16.49 -19.63
N LEU A 244 -15.33 -16.60 -20.36
CA LEU A 244 -14.90 -17.83 -21.04
C LEU A 244 -13.84 -18.64 -20.24
N GLY A 245 -13.62 -18.31 -18.97
CA GLY A 245 -12.67 -19.03 -18.12
C GLY A 245 -11.22 -18.52 -18.18
N VAL A 246 -10.89 -17.57 -19.08
CA VAL A 246 -9.53 -17.05 -19.29
C VAL A 246 -8.92 -16.48 -18.00
N GLY A 247 -9.66 -15.65 -17.25
CA GLY A 247 -9.17 -15.09 -15.98
C GLY A 247 -8.84 -16.15 -14.94
N SER A 248 -9.70 -17.17 -14.79
CA SER A 248 -9.44 -18.28 -13.87
C SER A 248 -8.23 -19.13 -14.30
N TRP A 249 -8.05 -19.29 -15.59
CA TRP A 249 -6.90 -20.01 -16.15
C TRP A 249 -5.60 -19.23 -15.90
N LEU A 250 -5.58 -17.90 -16.12
CA LEU A 250 -4.45 -17.03 -15.82
C LEU A 250 -4.08 -17.10 -14.33
N VAL A 251 -5.05 -16.95 -13.42
CA VAL A 251 -4.80 -17.02 -11.96
C VAL A 251 -4.22 -18.39 -11.57
N ARG A 252 -4.69 -19.50 -12.14
CA ARG A 252 -4.12 -20.84 -11.85
C ARG A 252 -2.67 -20.94 -12.28
N HIS A 253 -2.31 -20.41 -13.44
CA HIS A 253 -0.92 -20.36 -13.89
C HIS A 253 -0.07 -19.44 -13.00
N ALA A 254 -0.61 -18.28 -12.58
CA ALA A 254 0.04 -17.38 -11.64
C ALA A 254 0.30 -18.07 -10.29
N VAL A 255 -0.70 -18.73 -9.71
CA VAL A 255 -0.57 -19.50 -8.48
C VAL A 255 0.51 -20.58 -8.59
N ALA A 256 0.52 -21.34 -9.69
CA ALA A 256 1.53 -22.36 -9.92
C ALA A 256 2.95 -21.78 -10.01
N TRP A 257 3.10 -20.66 -10.72
CA TRP A 257 4.36 -19.94 -10.82
C TRP A 257 4.85 -19.41 -9.47
N LEU A 258 3.97 -18.75 -8.70
CA LEU A 258 4.28 -18.20 -7.39
C LEU A 258 4.67 -19.31 -6.39
N ARG A 259 4.01 -20.46 -6.43
CA ARG A 259 4.40 -21.62 -5.60
C ARG A 259 5.77 -22.15 -5.96
N LEU A 260 6.14 -22.22 -7.24
CA LEU A 260 7.49 -22.58 -7.69
C LEU A 260 8.53 -21.55 -7.20
N ALA A 261 8.16 -20.27 -7.10
CA ALA A 261 9.00 -19.22 -6.55
C ALA A 261 9.07 -19.26 -4.99
N GLY A 262 8.43 -20.23 -4.33
CA GLY A 262 8.44 -20.38 -2.87
C GLY A 262 7.42 -19.53 -2.13
N CYS A 263 6.45 -18.92 -2.83
CA CYS A 263 5.35 -18.20 -2.21
C CYS A 263 4.26 -19.15 -1.74
N ASP A 264 3.64 -18.83 -0.61
CA ASP A 264 2.51 -19.58 -0.04
C ASP A 264 1.27 -18.68 0.18
N ARG A 265 1.42 -17.37 0.08
CA ARG A 265 0.39 -16.36 0.31
C ARG A 265 0.40 -15.31 -0.80
N VAL A 266 -0.76 -14.68 -1.00
CA VAL A 266 -0.93 -13.62 -1.99
C VAL A 266 -1.68 -12.43 -1.40
N ILE A 267 -1.36 -11.25 -1.91
CA ILE A 267 -2.10 -10.00 -1.70
C ILE A 267 -2.46 -9.43 -3.07
N LEU A 268 -3.60 -8.74 -3.14
CA LEU A 268 -4.01 -7.94 -4.30
C LEU A 268 -4.95 -6.82 -3.86
N ALA A 269 -4.94 -5.71 -4.58
CA ALA A 269 -5.87 -4.60 -4.38
C ALA A 269 -6.97 -4.65 -5.44
N VAL A 270 -8.19 -4.30 -5.04
CA VAL A 270 -9.37 -4.24 -5.91
C VAL A 270 -10.07 -2.91 -5.70
N ALA A 271 -10.08 -2.06 -6.72
CA ALA A 271 -10.82 -0.81 -6.70
C ALA A 271 -12.34 -1.04 -6.60
N ASP A 272 -13.06 -0.11 -5.97
CA ASP A 272 -14.50 -0.23 -5.70
C ASP A 272 -15.34 -0.49 -6.95
N GLU A 273 -15.01 0.11 -8.10
CA GLU A 273 -15.70 -0.17 -9.37
C GLU A 273 -15.51 -1.62 -9.84
N ASN A 274 -14.32 -2.18 -9.65
CA ASN A 274 -14.03 -3.58 -9.98
C ASN A 274 -14.70 -4.53 -8.99
N GLU A 275 -14.77 -4.14 -7.71
CA GLU A 275 -15.53 -4.88 -6.69
C GLU A 275 -17.02 -4.94 -7.06
N ALA A 276 -17.62 -3.81 -7.45
CA ALA A 276 -18.99 -3.72 -7.91
C ALA A 276 -19.22 -4.55 -9.19
N ALA A 277 -18.25 -4.60 -10.10
CA ALA A 277 -18.27 -5.44 -11.29
C ALA A 277 -18.10 -6.95 -11.00
N GLY A 278 -17.75 -7.31 -9.76
CA GLY A 278 -17.71 -8.70 -9.28
C GLY A 278 -16.33 -9.32 -9.13
N ALA A 279 -15.26 -8.52 -9.16
CA ALA A 279 -13.90 -8.99 -8.95
C ALA A 279 -13.74 -9.68 -7.58
N GLY A 280 -14.36 -9.14 -6.52
CA GLY A 280 -14.32 -9.77 -5.21
C GLY A 280 -14.95 -11.16 -5.17
N ARG A 281 -16.08 -11.37 -5.85
CA ARG A 281 -16.67 -12.71 -5.99
C ARG A 281 -15.76 -13.66 -6.75
N PHE A 282 -15.04 -13.13 -7.74
CA PHE A 282 -14.07 -13.91 -8.50
C PHE A 282 -12.91 -14.38 -7.61
N TYR A 283 -12.30 -13.49 -6.81
CA TYR A 283 -11.16 -13.83 -5.97
C TYR A 283 -11.52 -14.73 -4.78
N ARG A 284 -12.72 -14.57 -4.18
CA ARG A 284 -13.20 -15.49 -3.13
C ARG A 284 -13.32 -16.94 -3.58
N ARG A 285 -13.46 -17.23 -4.88
CA ARG A 285 -13.43 -18.60 -5.40
C ARG A 285 -12.09 -19.30 -5.24
N PHE A 286 -11.01 -18.51 -5.04
CA PHE A 286 -9.66 -19.01 -4.75
C PHE A 286 -9.40 -19.07 -3.24
N GLY A 287 -10.38 -18.74 -2.40
CA GLY A 287 -10.23 -18.69 -0.94
C GLY A 287 -9.55 -17.41 -0.45
N TRP A 288 -9.51 -16.35 -1.25
CA TRP A 288 -8.93 -15.07 -0.86
C TRP A 288 -10.02 -14.15 -0.32
N GLU A 289 -9.74 -13.57 0.85
CA GLU A 289 -10.72 -12.75 1.60
C GLU A 289 -10.24 -11.31 1.73
N VAL A 290 -11.15 -10.41 2.00
CA VAL A 290 -10.81 -9.01 2.30
C VAL A 290 -10.05 -8.96 3.63
N LEU A 291 -8.81 -8.49 3.59
CA LEU A 291 -7.99 -8.20 4.77
C LEU A 291 -8.38 -6.85 5.39
N THR A 292 -8.52 -5.84 4.56
CA THR A 292 -8.94 -4.49 4.94
C THR A 292 -9.49 -3.73 3.74
N ARG A 293 -10.24 -2.65 4.00
CA ARG A 293 -10.60 -1.64 2.99
C ARG A 293 -9.88 -0.36 3.27
N GLU A 294 -9.37 0.27 2.23
CA GLU A 294 -8.57 1.48 2.34
C GLU A 294 -9.33 2.71 1.88
N THR A 295 -9.27 3.76 2.69
CA THR A 295 -9.80 5.07 2.35
C THR A 295 -8.65 5.97 1.92
N HIS A 296 -8.66 6.38 0.67
CA HIS A 296 -7.63 7.21 0.04
C HIS A 296 -8.00 8.69 0.01
N GLY A 297 -7.01 9.54 -0.34
CA GLY A 297 -7.21 10.93 -0.72
C GLY A 297 -7.79 11.82 0.37
N TRP A 298 -7.27 11.76 1.58
CA TRP A 298 -7.70 12.65 2.65
C TRP A 298 -7.28 14.09 2.38
N ARG A 299 -8.21 15.03 2.48
CA ARG A 299 -7.98 16.47 2.33
C ARG A 299 -8.87 17.29 3.26
N ARG A 300 -8.49 18.53 3.55
CA ARG A 300 -9.32 19.52 4.27
C ARG A 300 -10.30 20.21 3.35
#